data_f6b177b33c25f3cecceef1db2e6b9f18
#
_entry.id   f6b177b33c25f3cecceef1db2e6b9f18
#
_cell.length_a   1.000
_cell.length_b   1.000
_cell.length_c   1.000
_cell.angle_alpha   90.00
_cell.angle_beta   90.00
_cell.angle_gamma   90.00
#
_symmetry.space_group_name_H-M   'P 1'
#
loop_
_entity.id
_entity.type
_entity.pdbx_description
1 polymer ?
#
loop_
_entity_poly.entity_id
_entity_poly.type
_entity_poly.pdbx_seq_one_letter_code
_entity_poly.pdbx_strand_id
1 'polypeptide(L)'
;DSFSLTGVNVMGDGALKYESSNENVLTVDEQGQVTIKGTGAADVSITMAKGTNYLGTSTPAKGTITIEKGTLTLALTAVNRSTGAQQPEGILGTYEDDFDIIASIQGAYGDKLQGKIRFYDNGNQNPDTIPVGEAGTAVLNLPKPGVASVGTHRMIAEFDFDIYHEWATKYNTPAPAAHTFAIGKVAAPQITWPTAASVKAGSPLSDSALSGGSTEYGSFAWKNP
;
A
#
# COMPACT_ATOMS: atom_id res chain seq x y z
N ASP A 1 -15.78 18.49 4.38
CA ASP A 1 -16.88 18.20 5.31
C ASP A 1 -17.40 19.49 5.92
N SER A 2 -18.70 19.52 6.26
CA SER A 2 -19.35 20.68 6.87
C SER A 2 -20.34 20.24 7.95
N PHE A 3 -20.56 21.09 8.94
CA PHE A 3 -21.55 20.90 9.99
C PHE A 3 -22.07 22.26 10.46
N SER A 4 -23.30 22.28 11.04
CA SER A 4 -23.89 23.49 11.58
C SER A 4 -23.61 23.61 13.08
N LEU A 5 -23.30 24.81 13.53
CA LEU A 5 -23.27 25.14 14.95
C LEU A 5 -24.71 25.13 15.47
N THR A 6 -25.04 24.17 16.32
CA THR A 6 -26.34 24.03 16.95
C THR A 6 -26.28 24.44 18.41
N GLY A 7 -27.43 24.89 18.98
CA GLY A 7 -27.51 25.22 20.42
C GLY A 7 -27.02 26.61 20.80
N VAL A 8 -26.83 27.49 19.81
CA VAL A 8 -26.57 28.89 20.07
C VAL A 8 -27.89 29.51 20.57
N ASN A 9 -28.04 29.55 21.89
CA ASN A 9 -29.23 30.17 22.52
C ASN A 9 -28.90 31.62 22.83
N VAL A 10 -29.39 32.53 22.02
CA VAL A 10 -29.13 33.94 22.17
C VAL A 10 -30.43 34.63 22.64
N MET A 11 -30.38 35.25 23.80
CA MET A 11 -31.44 36.16 24.24
C MET A 11 -31.16 37.52 23.60
N GLY A 12 -31.88 37.83 22.53
CA GLY A 12 -31.76 39.10 21.83
C GLY A 12 -32.36 39.06 20.42
N ASP A 13 -32.58 40.25 19.83
CA ASP A 13 -33.18 40.48 18.53
C ASP A 13 -32.21 41.04 17.49
N GLY A 14 -30.91 41.08 17.81
CA GLY A 14 -29.83 41.50 16.92
C GLY A 14 -29.34 40.35 16.04
N ALA A 15 -28.81 40.70 14.87
CA ALA A 15 -28.20 39.69 13.96
C ALA A 15 -26.93 39.08 14.59
N LEU A 16 -26.78 37.77 14.42
CA LEU A 16 -25.57 37.06 14.82
C LEU A 16 -24.48 37.21 13.75
N LYS A 17 -23.24 37.35 14.19
CA LYS A 17 -22.05 37.33 13.37
C LYS A 17 -21.11 36.24 13.90
N TYR A 18 -20.65 35.40 13.00
CA TYR A 18 -19.73 34.31 13.25
C TYR A 18 -18.37 34.65 12.62
N GLU A 19 -17.28 34.34 13.31
CA GLU A 19 -15.92 34.55 12.79
C GLU A 19 -15.03 33.38 13.21
N SER A 20 -14.16 32.93 12.30
CA SER A 20 -13.10 31.97 12.57
C SER A 20 -11.78 32.70 12.82
N SER A 21 -11.03 32.28 13.83
CA SER A 21 -9.66 32.79 14.06
C SER A 21 -8.63 32.26 13.06
N ASN A 22 -8.97 31.17 12.32
CA ASN A 22 -8.08 30.54 11.36
C ASN A 22 -8.87 29.93 10.20
N GLU A 23 -9.03 30.70 9.13
CA GLU A 23 -9.77 30.29 7.94
C GLU A 23 -9.08 29.20 7.11
N ASN A 24 -7.79 28.91 7.36
CA ASN A 24 -7.11 27.78 6.77
C ASN A 24 -7.52 26.44 7.43
N VAL A 25 -8.03 26.47 8.63
CA VAL A 25 -8.53 25.29 9.35
C VAL A 25 -10.03 25.11 9.10
N LEU A 26 -10.82 26.18 9.30
CA LEU A 26 -12.26 26.17 9.04
C LEU A 26 -12.78 27.58 8.74
N THR A 27 -13.84 27.63 7.95
CA THR A 27 -14.64 28.85 7.75
C THR A 27 -16.02 28.66 8.35
N VAL A 28 -16.66 29.75 8.73
CA VAL A 28 -18.06 29.76 9.23
C VAL A 28 -18.84 30.86 8.49
N ASP A 29 -20.02 30.54 8.03
CA ASP A 29 -20.91 31.51 7.34
C ASP A 29 -21.85 32.23 8.31
N GLU A 30 -22.64 33.16 7.77
CA GLU A 30 -23.62 33.97 8.55
C GLU A 30 -24.73 33.13 9.18
N GLN A 31 -24.96 31.92 8.72
CA GLN A 31 -25.93 30.98 9.25
C GLN A 31 -25.33 30.04 10.29
N GLY A 32 -24.01 30.15 10.58
CA GLY A 32 -23.28 29.29 11.51
C GLY A 32 -22.91 27.92 10.91
N GLN A 33 -22.91 27.80 9.56
CA GLN A 33 -22.45 26.60 8.88
C GLN A 33 -20.92 26.61 8.84
N VAL A 34 -20.31 25.62 9.46
CA VAL A 34 -18.85 25.42 9.48
C VAL A 34 -18.43 24.57 8.29
N THR A 35 -17.39 25.02 7.57
CA THR A 35 -16.75 24.24 6.51
C THR A 35 -15.29 23.99 6.89
N ILE A 36 -14.91 22.71 6.97
CA ILE A 36 -13.53 22.29 7.27
C ILE A 36 -12.67 22.51 6.02
N LYS A 37 -11.53 23.19 6.19
CA LYS A 37 -10.55 23.48 5.14
C LYS A 37 -9.23 22.71 5.35
N GLY A 38 -8.82 22.51 6.61
CA GLY A 38 -7.56 21.88 6.95
C GLY A 38 -7.55 21.35 8.38
N THR A 39 -6.40 20.86 8.81
CA THR A 39 -6.18 20.40 10.17
C THR A 39 -5.59 21.50 11.05
N GLY A 40 -5.79 21.39 12.36
CA GLY A 40 -5.34 22.35 13.35
C GLY A 40 -6.48 22.83 14.25
N ALA A 41 -6.23 23.89 15.01
CA ALA A 41 -7.23 24.49 15.88
C ALA A 41 -7.64 25.87 15.38
N ALA A 42 -8.91 26.16 15.52
CA ALA A 42 -9.46 27.48 15.27
C ALA A 42 -10.55 27.81 16.31
N ASP A 43 -10.52 29.04 16.81
CA ASP A 43 -11.60 29.56 17.64
C ASP A 43 -12.71 30.07 16.74
N VAL A 44 -13.94 29.67 17.02
CA VAL A 44 -15.13 30.31 16.46
C VAL A 44 -15.67 31.28 17.47
N SER A 45 -15.79 32.53 17.08
CA SER A 45 -16.40 33.57 17.90
C SER A 45 -17.79 33.96 17.36
N ILE A 46 -18.67 34.26 18.30
CA ILE A 46 -20.04 34.66 18.02
C ILE A 46 -20.32 35.99 18.71
N THR A 47 -20.78 36.94 17.93
CA THR A 47 -21.24 38.23 18.42
C THR A 47 -22.68 38.50 17.96
N MET A 48 -23.41 39.29 18.72
CA MET A 48 -24.73 39.77 18.33
C MET A 48 -24.66 41.30 18.11
N ALA A 49 -25.14 41.75 16.96
CA ALA A 49 -25.30 43.17 16.69
C ALA A 49 -26.38 43.79 17.61
N LYS A 50 -26.35 45.09 17.75
CA LYS A 50 -27.42 45.81 18.44
C LYS A 50 -28.76 45.57 17.71
N GLY A 51 -29.78 45.12 18.44
CA GLY A 51 -31.14 44.97 18.00
C GLY A 51 -32.02 46.16 18.37
N THR A 52 -33.33 45.99 18.27
CA THR A 52 -34.33 47.00 18.66
C THR A 52 -34.46 47.09 20.18
N ASN A 53 -34.45 45.93 20.86
CA ASN A 53 -34.71 45.84 22.30
C ASN A 53 -33.47 45.51 23.10
N TYR A 54 -32.38 45.03 22.45
CA TYR A 54 -31.16 44.58 23.11
C TYR A 54 -29.93 45.30 22.56
N LEU A 55 -29.01 45.62 23.45
CA LEU A 55 -27.67 46.07 23.08
C LEU A 55 -26.90 44.87 22.46
N GLY A 56 -26.00 45.17 21.53
CA GLY A 56 -25.10 44.16 21.00
C GLY A 56 -24.17 43.60 22.08
N THR A 57 -23.56 42.44 21.80
CA THR A 57 -22.57 41.83 22.71
C THR A 57 -21.31 42.66 22.81
N SER A 58 -20.88 42.94 24.04
CA SER A 58 -19.61 43.64 24.30
C SER A 58 -18.39 42.70 24.27
N THR A 59 -18.61 41.41 24.53
CA THR A 59 -17.59 40.38 24.54
C THR A 59 -18.06 39.19 23.70
N PRO A 60 -17.31 38.76 22.68
CA PRO A 60 -17.66 37.59 21.88
C PRO A 60 -17.69 36.31 22.73
N ALA A 61 -18.70 35.48 22.51
CA ALA A 61 -18.63 34.10 22.95
C ALA A 61 -17.63 33.32 22.03
N LYS A 62 -16.79 32.48 22.59
CA LYS A 62 -15.77 31.74 21.83
C LYS A 62 -15.80 30.27 22.17
N GLY A 63 -15.53 29.43 21.17
CA GLY A 63 -15.29 28.00 21.31
C GLY A 63 -14.18 27.54 20.38
N THR A 64 -13.28 26.70 20.87
CA THR A 64 -12.19 26.14 20.07
C THR A 64 -12.65 24.85 19.42
N ILE A 65 -12.42 24.73 18.11
CA ILE A 65 -12.64 23.52 17.32
C ILE A 65 -11.27 23.04 16.85
N THR A 66 -10.95 21.78 17.15
CA THR A 66 -9.71 21.12 16.71
C THR A 66 -10.04 20.10 15.65
N ILE A 67 -9.39 20.21 14.50
CA ILE A 67 -9.46 19.27 13.38
C ILE A 67 -8.16 18.47 13.37
N GLU A 68 -8.25 17.20 13.69
CA GLU A 68 -7.10 16.29 13.71
C GLU A 68 -6.83 15.69 12.32
N LYS A 69 -5.59 15.24 12.08
CA LYS A 69 -5.25 14.47 10.89
C LYS A 69 -5.94 13.12 10.90
N GLY A 70 -6.43 12.71 9.74
CA GLY A 70 -6.95 11.37 9.53
C GLY A 70 -5.86 10.30 9.69
N THR A 71 -6.27 9.09 10.08
CA THR A 71 -5.37 7.95 10.22
C THR A 71 -5.48 7.07 8.99
N LEU A 72 -4.33 6.73 8.40
CA LEU A 72 -4.20 5.77 7.31
C LEU A 72 -3.64 4.45 7.86
N THR A 73 -4.05 3.35 7.26
CA THR A 73 -3.46 2.03 7.47
C THR A 73 -2.89 1.51 6.17
N LEU A 74 -1.73 0.88 6.25
CA LEU A 74 -1.07 0.20 5.15
C LEU A 74 -1.15 -1.31 5.40
N ALA A 75 -1.67 -2.05 4.44
CA ALA A 75 -1.70 -3.51 4.46
C ALA A 75 -0.82 -4.06 3.32
N LEU A 76 -0.21 -5.22 3.54
CA LEU A 76 0.64 -5.89 2.58
C LEU A 76 0.19 -7.33 2.40
N THR A 77 0.06 -7.76 1.14
CA THR A 77 -0.34 -9.13 0.77
C THR A 77 0.57 -9.64 -0.34
N ALA A 78 0.95 -10.92 -0.28
CA ALA A 78 1.66 -11.61 -1.35
C ALA A 78 0.70 -12.56 -2.07
N VAL A 79 0.75 -12.57 -3.41
CA VAL A 79 -0.12 -13.36 -4.27
C VAL A 79 0.74 -14.15 -5.25
N ASN A 80 0.53 -15.46 -5.34
CA ASN A 80 1.05 -16.26 -6.43
C ASN A 80 0.15 -16.02 -7.66
N ARG A 81 0.67 -15.35 -8.68
CA ARG A 81 -0.10 -14.98 -9.87
C ARG A 81 -0.49 -16.19 -10.72
N SER A 82 0.33 -17.23 -10.71
CA SER A 82 0.08 -18.45 -11.50
C SER A 82 -1.10 -19.25 -10.94
N THR A 83 -1.29 -19.25 -9.63
CA THR A 83 -2.34 -20.06 -8.96
C THR A 83 -3.45 -19.23 -8.33
N GLY A 84 -3.25 -17.92 -8.16
CA GLY A 84 -4.13 -17.03 -7.40
C GLY A 84 -4.05 -17.24 -5.88
N ALA A 85 -3.14 -18.10 -5.40
CA ALA A 85 -3.01 -18.36 -3.98
C ALA A 85 -2.54 -17.11 -3.22
N GLN A 86 -3.15 -16.90 -2.06
CA GLN A 86 -2.76 -15.89 -1.09
C GLN A 86 -2.57 -16.63 0.24
N GLN A 87 -1.35 -16.61 0.76
CA GLN A 87 -1.06 -17.29 2.03
C GLN A 87 -0.65 -16.25 3.07
N PRO A 88 -1.24 -16.26 4.25
CA PRO A 88 -0.82 -15.37 5.33
C PRO A 88 0.59 -15.72 5.82
N GLU A 89 0.97 -17.01 5.75
CA GLU A 89 2.30 -17.52 6.14
C GLU A 89 2.58 -18.83 5.38
N GLY A 90 3.87 -19.21 5.26
CA GLY A 90 4.29 -20.47 4.68
C GLY A 90 4.70 -20.37 3.20
N ILE A 91 4.67 -21.50 2.49
CA ILE A 91 5.10 -21.58 1.09
C ILE A 91 3.97 -21.06 0.20
N LEU A 92 4.23 -19.93 -0.46
CA LEU A 92 3.29 -19.28 -1.38
C LEU A 92 3.32 -19.94 -2.78
N GLY A 93 4.44 -20.49 -3.17
CA GLY A 93 4.65 -21.13 -4.46
C GLY A 93 6.09 -21.61 -4.62
N THR A 94 6.48 -21.88 -5.85
CA THR A 94 7.82 -22.35 -6.21
C THR A 94 8.61 -21.31 -6.99
N TYR A 95 9.90 -21.55 -7.19
CA TYR A 95 10.80 -20.66 -7.94
C TYR A 95 10.33 -20.39 -9.40
N GLU A 96 9.49 -21.23 -9.97
CA GLU A 96 8.95 -21.05 -11.33
C GLU A 96 7.64 -20.25 -11.39
N ASP A 97 7.11 -19.84 -10.25
CA ASP A 97 5.89 -19.04 -10.19
C ASP A 97 6.19 -17.53 -10.23
N ASP A 98 5.20 -16.78 -10.72
CA ASP A 98 5.19 -15.32 -10.65
C ASP A 98 4.47 -14.85 -9.40
N PHE A 99 4.99 -13.81 -8.74
CA PHE A 99 4.39 -13.26 -7.53
C PHE A 99 4.09 -11.78 -7.67
N ASP A 100 3.01 -11.35 -7.03
CA ASP A 100 2.66 -9.95 -6.81
C ASP A 100 2.68 -9.63 -5.33
N ILE A 101 3.37 -8.56 -4.96
CA ILE A 101 3.33 -7.99 -3.62
C ILE A 101 2.47 -6.74 -3.70
N ILE A 102 1.31 -6.80 -3.06
CA ILE A 102 0.28 -5.77 -3.14
C ILE A 102 0.26 -5.00 -1.83
N ALA A 103 0.58 -3.72 -1.89
CA ALA A 103 0.40 -2.77 -0.80
C ALA A 103 -0.93 -2.03 -0.99
N SER A 104 -1.76 -1.96 0.05
CA SER A 104 -3.08 -1.31 0.02
C SER A 104 -3.17 -0.29 1.14
N ILE A 105 -3.61 0.95 0.81
CA ILE A 105 -3.85 2.02 1.77
C ILE A 105 -5.34 2.13 2.04
N GLN A 106 -5.71 2.23 3.31
CA GLN A 106 -7.09 2.36 3.77
C GLN A 106 -7.21 3.55 4.74
N GLY A 107 -8.46 4.04 4.93
CA GLY A 107 -8.75 5.12 5.87
C GLY A 107 -8.84 6.51 5.23
N ALA A 108 -8.76 6.59 3.90
CA ALA A 108 -8.77 7.86 3.17
C ALA A 108 -10.17 8.47 2.94
N TYR A 109 -11.22 7.91 3.52
CA TYR A 109 -12.60 8.42 3.46
C TYR A 109 -13.08 8.82 2.05
N GLY A 110 -12.67 8.07 1.02
CA GLY A 110 -13.04 8.32 -0.38
C GLY A 110 -12.08 9.25 -1.13
N ASP A 111 -11.06 9.80 -0.46
CA ASP A 111 -10.00 10.54 -1.13
C ASP A 111 -9.13 9.58 -1.97
N LYS A 112 -8.80 9.99 -3.19
CA LYS A 112 -7.83 9.29 -4.04
C LYS A 112 -6.41 9.72 -3.65
N LEU A 113 -5.86 9.08 -2.63
CA LEU A 113 -4.52 9.40 -2.14
C LEU A 113 -3.48 9.20 -3.24
N GLN A 114 -2.56 10.15 -3.31
CA GLN A 114 -1.39 10.08 -4.16
C GLN A 114 -0.14 9.97 -3.29
N GLY A 115 0.81 9.17 -3.77
CA GLY A 115 2.05 8.90 -3.05
C GLY A 115 2.77 7.72 -3.68
N LYS A 116 3.81 7.25 -3.02
CA LYS A 116 4.64 6.14 -3.48
C LYS A 116 4.84 5.12 -2.37
N ILE A 117 5.00 3.87 -2.76
CA ILE A 117 5.40 2.78 -1.86
C ILE A 117 6.84 2.40 -2.17
N ARG A 118 7.65 2.31 -1.11
CA ARG A 118 8.96 1.66 -1.12
C ARG A 118 8.79 0.25 -0.59
N PHE A 119 9.35 -0.72 -1.32
CA PHE A 119 9.35 -2.12 -0.90
C PHE A 119 10.75 -2.53 -0.49
N TYR A 120 10.83 -3.39 0.53
CA TYR A 120 12.05 -4.00 1.03
C TYR A 120 11.84 -5.51 1.11
N ASP A 121 12.82 -6.30 0.67
CA ASP A 121 12.86 -7.74 0.87
C ASP A 121 14.03 -8.10 1.77
N ASN A 122 13.77 -8.72 2.91
CA ASN A 122 14.78 -9.09 3.91
C ASN A 122 15.73 -7.92 4.27
N GLY A 123 15.20 -6.70 4.30
CA GLY A 123 15.93 -5.47 4.60
C GLY A 123 16.63 -4.83 3.40
N ASN A 124 16.62 -5.47 2.22
CA ASN A 124 17.14 -4.87 1.00
C ASN A 124 16.05 -4.06 0.29
N GLN A 125 16.30 -2.78 0.07
CA GLN A 125 15.37 -1.92 -0.64
C GLN A 125 15.29 -2.30 -2.12
N ASN A 126 14.07 -2.43 -2.64
CA ASN A 126 13.85 -2.45 -4.08
C ASN A 126 14.24 -1.08 -4.65
N PRO A 127 15.01 -1.00 -5.75
CA PRO A 127 15.47 0.26 -6.31
C PRO A 127 14.31 1.15 -6.76
N ASP A 128 13.17 0.57 -7.15
CA ASP A 128 12.03 1.30 -7.66
C ASP A 128 11.03 1.64 -6.54
N THR A 129 10.52 2.86 -6.60
CA THR A 129 9.34 3.28 -5.83
C THR A 129 8.11 3.17 -6.73
N ILE A 130 7.05 2.57 -6.22
CA ILE A 130 5.84 2.31 -6.99
C ILE A 130 4.76 3.32 -6.61
N PRO A 131 4.22 4.09 -7.57
CA PRO A 131 3.14 5.03 -7.29
C PRO A 131 1.88 4.29 -6.87
N VAL A 132 1.14 4.89 -5.94
CA VAL A 132 -0.19 4.40 -5.54
C VAL A 132 -1.18 4.74 -6.64
N GLY A 133 -1.87 3.73 -7.14
CA GLY A 133 -2.92 3.88 -8.15
C GLY A 133 -4.24 4.40 -7.56
N GLU A 134 -5.21 4.68 -8.43
CA GLU A 134 -6.53 5.22 -8.04
C GLU A 134 -7.30 4.34 -7.05
N ALA A 135 -7.04 3.04 -7.03
CA ALA A 135 -7.63 2.09 -6.09
C ALA A 135 -6.97 2.10 -4.70
N GLY A 136 -6.00 2.98 -4.45
CA GLY A 136 -5.25 3.02 -3.20
C GLY A 136 -4.23 1.87 -3.08
N THR A 137 -3.80 1.28 -4.20
CA THR A 137 -2.90 0.12 -4.22
C THR A 137 -1.63 0.40 -5.03
N ALA A 138 -0.53 -0.23 -4.63
CA ALA A 138 0.72 -0.33 -5.38
C ALA A 138 1.13 -1.80 -5.49
N VAL A 139 1.54 -2.24 -6.67
CA VAL A 139 1.87 -3.65 -6.93
C VAL A 139 3.32 -3.77 -7.38
N LEU A 140 4.13 -4.47 -6.58
CA LEU A 140 5.47 -4.90 -6.95
C LEU A 140 5.37 -6.28 -7.61
N ASN A 141 5.68 -6.35 -8.90
CA ASN A 141 5.72 -7.61 -9.63
C ASN A 141 7.08 -8.29 -9.44
N LEU A 142 7.06 -9.55 -9.07
CA LEU A 142 8.23 -10.43 -8.98
C LEU A 142 8.09 -11.52 -10.04
N PRO A 143 8.53 -11.26 -11.30
CA PRO A 143 8.43 -12.24 -12.38
C PRO A 143 9.47 -13.35 -12.22
N LYS A 144 9.15 -14.53 -12.74
CA LYS A 144 10.11 -15.64 -12.88
C LYS A 144 11.03 -15.46 -14.10
N PRO A 145 12.21 -16.11 -14.15
CA PRO A 145 13.04 -16.54 -13.04
C PRO A 145 14.03 -15.43 -12.64
N GLY A 146 14.39 -15.37 -11.36
CA GLY A 146 15.56 -14.64 -10.90
C GLY A 146 15.33 -13.35 -10.12
N VAL A 147 14.09 -12.89 -9.94
CA VAL A 147 13.80 -11.72 -9.12
C VAL A 147 13.57 -12.13 -7.65
N ALA A 148 12.93 -13.29 -7.43
CA ALA A 148 12.74 -13.83 -6.10
C ALA A 148 13.51 -15.15 -5.94
N SER A 149 14.36 -15.27 -4.92
CA SER A 149 15.12 -16.48 -4.62
C SER A 149 14.28 -17.51 -3.86
N VAL A 150 14.69 -18.77 -3.87
CA VAL A 150 14.14 -19.78 -2.96
C VAL A 150 14.48 -19.42 -1.52
N GLY A 151 13.49 -19.48 -0.64
CA GLY A 151 13.67 -19.18 0.78
C GLY A 151 12.54 -18.35 1.36
N THR A 152 12.77 -17.85 2.55
CA THR A 152 11.81 -16.96 3.23
C THR A 152 12.06 -15.51 2.84
N HIS A 153 11.00 -14.83 2.47
CA HIS A 153 10.96 -13.42 2.14
C HIS A 153 10.13 -12.69 3.19
N ARG A 154 10.74 -11.68 3.81
CA ARG A 154 10.04 -10.73 4.67
C ARG A 154 9.94 -9.41 3.93
N MET A 155 8.80 -9.21 3.28
CA MET A 155 8.49 -7.97 2.60
C MET A 155 8.05 -6.91 3.59
N ILE A 156 8.55 -5.69 3.40
CA ILE A 156 8.10 -4.49 4.12
C ILE A 156 7.70 -3.47 3.07
N ALA A 157 6.59 -2.80 3.30
CA ALA A 157 6.16 -1.65 2.51
C ALA A 157 6.12 -0.39 3.38
N GLU A 158 6.64 0.70 2.86
CA GLU A 158 6.59 2.03 3.46
C GLU A 158 5.91 2.99 2.49
N PHE A 159 4.97 3.78 3.01
CA PHE A 159 4.28 4.79 2.23
C PHE A 159 4.91 6.17 2.44
N ASP A 160 5.03 6.90 1.35
CA ASP A 160 5.50 8.28 1.33
C ASP A 160 4.56 9.15 0.47
N PHE A 161 4.09 10.26 1.02
CA PHE A 161 3.31 11.24 0.26
C PHE A 161 4.12 11.91 -0.86
N ASP A 162 5.47 11.80 -0.81
CA ASP A 162 6.39 12.39 -1.79
C ASP A 162 6.15 13.90 -1.97
N ILE A 163 5.90 14.33 -3.20
CA ILE A 163 5.62 15.74 -3.54
C ILE A 163 4.17 16.16 -3.22
N TYR A 164 3.30 15.23 -2.84
CA TYR A 164 1.89 15.50 -2.57
C TYR A 164 1.67 15.97 -1.12
N HIS A 165 2.29 17.07 -0.77
CA HIS A 165 2.26 17.66 0.59
C HIS A 165 0.84 17.97 1.08
N GLU A 166 -0.12 18.18 0.19
CA GLU A 166 -1.52 18.42 0.57
C GLU A 166 -2.11 17.25 1.37
N TRP A 167 -1.77 16.00 1.00
CA TRP A 167 -2.21 14.80 1.73
C TRP A 167 -1.53 14.68 3.08
N ALA A 168 -0.26 15.05 3.18
CA ALA A 168 0.50 15.09 4.42
C ALA A 168 -0.04 16.14 5.44
N THR A 169 -0.80 17.13 4.97
CA THR A 169 -1.53 18.06 5.87
C THR A 169 -2.81 17.45 6.42
N LYS A 170 -3.47 16.58 5.65
CA LYS A 170 -4.76 15.96 6.01
C LYS A 170 -4.63 14.64 6.76
N TYR A 171 -3.59 13.87 6.49
CA TYR A 171 -3.40 12.52 7.02
C TYR A 171 -2.04 12.32 7.67
N ASN A 172 -2.01 11.43 8.66
CA ASN A 172 -0.76 10.91 9.22
C ASN A 172 -0.19 9.84 8.26
N THR A 173 1.13 9.80 8.11
CA THR A 173 1.80 8.71 7.41
C THR A 173 1.52 7.39 8.13
N PRO A 174 1.04 6.35 7.42
CA PRO A 174 0.78 5.05 8.05
C PRO A 174 2.08 4.40 8.52
N ALA A 175 1.97 3.55 9.53
CA ALA A 175 3.08 2.69 9.92
C ALA A 175 3.43 1.72 8.78
N PRO A 176 4.72 1.31 8.63
CA PRO A 176 5.12 0.30 7.66
C PRO A 176 4.34 -1.01 7.85
N ALA A 177 3.94 -1.62 6.73
CA ALA A 177 3.34 -2.95 6.73
C ALA A 177 4.39 -4.02 6.43
N ALA A 178 4.24 -5.20 7.01
CA ALA A 178 5.11 -6.33 6.76
C ALA A 178 4.30 -7.60 6.46
N HIS A 179 4.84 -8.43 5.55
CA HIS A 179 4.29 -9.73 5.21
C HIS A 179 5.43 -10.73 4.99
N THR A 180 5.27 -11.96 5.49
CA THR A 180 6.29 -13.01 5.37
C THR A 180 5.72 -14.20 4.61
N PHE A 181 6.43 -14.66 3.59
CA PHE A 181 6.10 -15.86 2.81
C PHE A 181 7.37 -16.59 2.43
N ALA A 182 7.25 -17.82 1.92
CA ALA A 182 8.36 -18.59 1.42
C ALA A 182 8.14 -19.01 -0.03
N ILE A 183 9.24 -19.05 -0.79
CA ILE A 183 9.31 -19.63 -2.13
C ILE A 183 10.02 -20.97 -2.02
N GLY A 184 9.34 -22.03 -2.41
CA GLY A 184 9.86 -23.39 -2.40
C GLY A 184 10.75 -23.70 -3.60
N LYS A 185 11.52 -24.78 -3.49
CA LYS A 185 12.25 -25.34 -4.63
C LYS A 185 11.27 -26.02 -5.58
N VAL A 186 11.60 -25.97 -6.86
CA VAL A 186 10.93 -26.79 -7.86
C VAL A 186 11.32 -28.27 -7.67
N ALA A 187 10.39 -29.17 -7.93
CA ALA A 187 10.69 -30.60 -7.91
C ALA A 187 11.83 -30.93 -8.90
N ALA A 188 12.69 -31.87 -8.51
CA ALA A 188 13.74 -32.33 -9.41
C ALA A 188 13.10 -32.88 -10.71
N PRO A 189 13.70 -32.57 -11.87
CA PRO A 189 13.19 -33.09 -13.13
C PRO A 189 13.25 -34.62 -13.18
N GLN A 190 12.26 -35.20 -13.85
CA GLN A 190 12.27 -36.63 -14.11
C GLN A 190 13.33 -36.94 -15.17
N ILE A 191 14.27 -37.83 -14.84
CA ILE A 191 15.31 -38.27 -15.75
C ILE A 191 15.08 -39.75 -16.04
N THR A 192 14.80 -40.08 -17.29
CA THR A 192 14.76 -41.45 -17.76
C THR A 192 16.11 -41.75 -18.41
N TRP A 193 16.86 -42.70 -17.87
CA TRP A 193 18.15 -43.05 -18.39
C TRP A 193 18.06 -43.81 -19.71
N PRO A 194 18.94 -43.52 -20.68
CA PRO A 194 18.98 -44.28 -21.92
C PRO A 194 19.57 -45.70 -21.69
N THR A 195 19.23 -46.56 -22.58
CA THR A 195 19.86 -47.89 -22.68
C THR A 195 21.03 -47.84 -23.67
N ALA A 196 22.12 -48.46 -23.35
CA ALA A 196 23.30 -48.60 -24.23
C ALA A 196 23.22 -49.89 -25.02
N ALA A 197 23.54 -49.84 -26.32
CA ALA A 197 23.74 -51.04 -27.11
C ALA A 197 25.01 -51.77 -26.68
N SER A 198 25.01 -53.11 -26.74
CA SER A 198 26.20 -53.91 -26.47
C SER A 198 27.29 -53.68 -27.49
N VAL A 199 28.53 -53.61 -27.07
CA VAL A 199 29.72 -53.50 -27.90
C VAL A 199 30.67 -54.68 -27.64
N LYS A 200 31.54 -54.99 -28.60
CA LYS A 200 32.54 -56.05 -28.44
C LYS A 200 33.70 -55.53 -27.57
N ALA A 201 34.34 -56.43 -26.86
CA ALA A 201 35.54 -56.08 -26.07
C ALA A 201 36.62 -55.49 -26.99
N GLY A 202 37.12 -54.30 -26.61
CA GLY A 202 38.10 -53.54 -27.39
C GLY A 202 37.54 -52.53 -28.37
N SER A 203 36.20 -52.46 -28.56
CA SER A 203 35.55 -51.38 -29.34
C SER A 203 35.45 -50.10 -28.49
N PRO A 204 35.50 -48.91 -29.12
CA PRO A 204 35.25 -47.64 -28.43
C PRO A 204 33.80 -47.54 -27.99
N LEU A 205 33.53 -46.77 -26.93
CA LEU A 205 32.17 -46.51 -26.43
C LEU A 205 31.28 -45.79 -27.45
N SER A 206 31.89 -45.06 -28.38
CA SER A 206 31.16 -44.43 -29.49
C SER A 206 30.40 -45.42 -30.38
N ASP A 207 30.80 -46.70 -30.43
CA ASP A 207 30.10 -47.75 -31.14
C ASP A 207 28.84 -48.24 -30.43
N SER A 208 28.65 -47.89 -29.16
CA SER A 208 27.42 -48.16 -28.40
C SER A 208 26.40 -47.05 -28.58
N ALA A 209 25.42 -47.32 -29.38
CA ALA A 209 24.30 -46.37 -29.53
C ALA A 209 23.51 -46.27 -28.22
N LEU A 210 23.26 -45.05 -27.78
CA LEU A 210 22.28 -44.75 -26.72
C LEU A 210 20.89 -44.68 -27.32
N SER A 211 19.94 -45.41 -26.73
CA SER A 211 18.53 -45.40 -27.17
C SER A 211 17.59 -45.18 -26.01
N GLY A 212 16.48 -44.49 -26.28
CA GLY A 212 15.55 -44.03 -25.24
C GLY A 212 16.20 -42.99 -24.38
N GLY A 213 15.70 -42.83 -23.16
CA GLY A 213 16.08 -41.78 -22.25
C GLY A 213 15.43 -40.44 -22.58
N SER A 214 15.12 -39.66 -21.59
CA SER A 214 14.58 -38.31 -21.74
C SER A 214 14.98 -37.44 -20.56
N THR A 215 15.18 -36.17 -20.84
CA THR A 215 15.38 -35.12 -19.86
C THR A 215 14.97 -33.78 -20.48
N GLU A 216 14.37 -32.91 -19.70
CA GLU A 216 14.03 -31.54 -20.12
C GLU A 216 15.28 -30.63 -20.17
N TYR A 217 16.42 -31.08 -19.64
CA TYR A 217 17.61 -30.25 -19.41
C TYR A 217 18.76 -30.56 -20.38
N GLY A 218 18.50 -31.29 -21.46
CA GLY A 218 19.54 -31.57 -22.43
C GLY A 218 19.41 -32.95 -23.12
N SER A 219 20.49 -33.46 -23.61
CA SER A 219 20.58 -34.78 -24.27
C SER A 219 21.64 -35.65 -23.62
N PHE A 220 21.46 -36.95 -23.74
CA PHE A 220 22.44 -37.93 -23.29
C PHE A 220 23.53 -38.17 -24.35
N ALA A 221 24.76 -38.17 -23.91
CA ALA A 221 25.92 -38.52 -24.72
C ALA A 221 26.95 -39.25 -23.87
N TRP A 222 27.77 -40.06 -24.53
CA TRP A 222 28.95 -40.66 -23.84
C TRP A 222 29.94 -39.57 -23.46
N LYS A 223 30.40 -39.62 -22.21
CA LYS A 223 31.50 -38.78 -21.75
C LYS A 223 32.82 -39.54 -22.09
N ASN A 224 33.65 -38.99 -22.94
CA ASN A 224 34.85 -39.60 -23.46
C ASN A 224 34.58 -40.90 -24.26
N PRO A 225 33.93 -40.81 -25.45
CA PRO A 225 33.67 -41.97 -26.33
C PRO A 225 34.90 -42.56 -26.93
#